data_0db6eca4b403aecde36d38ca22facd58
#
_entry.id   0db6eca4b403aecde36d38ca22facd58
#
_cell.length_a   1.000
_cell.length_b   1.000
_cell.length_c   1.000
_cell.angle_alpha   90.00
_cell.angle_beta   90.00
_cell.angle_gamma   90.00
#
_symmetry.space_group_name_H-M   'P 1'
#
loop_
_entity.id
_entity.type
_entity.pdbx_description
1 polymer ?
#
loop_
_entity_poly.entity_id
_entity_poly.type
_entity_poly.pdbx_seq_one_letter_code
_entity_poly.pdbx_strand_id
1 'polypeptide(L)'
;RIECSIVITISERVSTDEFTGNIQISSRRPVYHSSYNSPLFNHQDKDFTFRYVQDQTIEFDEGSITSNLTAVLGYYAYIIIGLDYDSFSPLGGTPYFTKAQTVANNAQNLPDRGWKAFENSRNRYWLIENLLNISFRPMRDVFYSYHRLGMDKFEENFPDARAVVTESLKSLRKVYQDKPNSFLMQSFFTAKADEIVNIYTAALPAEKSELVPILSQIDPANTLKYQTILSASTLPGGGK
;
A
#
# COMPACT_ATOMS: atom_id res chain seq x y z
N ARG A 1 -0.31 17.12 -2.51
CA ARG A 1 1.10 16.74 -2.32
C ARG A 1 1.14 15.51 -1.42
N ILE A 2 1.68 14.40 -1.92
CA ILE A 2 1.84 13.17 -1.11
C ILE A 2 2.82 13.42 0.05
N GLU A 3 2.50 12.84 1.21
CA GLU A 3 3.40 12.77 2.35
C GLU A 3 4.00 11.36 2.42
N CYS A 4 5.31 11.25 2.62
CA CYS A 4 5.97 9.98 2.79
C CYS A 4 6.97 10.03 3.96
N SER A 5 7.12 8.89 4.62
CA SER A 5 8.10 8.68 5.68
C SER A 5 8.84 7.38 5.42
N ILE A 6 10.15 7.43 5.51
CA ILE A 6 11.04 6.27 5.44
C ILE A 6 11.87 6.25 6.72
N VAL A 7 11.78 5.17 7.48
CA VAL A 7 12.52 4.96 8.72
C VAL A 7 13.38 3.71 8.59
N ILE A 8 14.69 3.86 8.69
CA ILE A 8 15.65 2.76 8.71
C ILE A 8 16.01 2.47 10.16
N THR A 9 15.77 1.24 10.60
CA THR A 9 16.18 0.75 11.91
C THR A 9 17.28 -0.27 11.73
N ILE A 10 18.48 0.08 12.18
CA ILE A 10 19.64 -0.82 12.16
C ILE A 10 19.52 -1.78 13.34
N SER A 11 19.50 -3.08 13.06
CA SER A 11 19.47 -4.14 14.06
C SER A 11 20.87 -4.69 14.40
N GLU A 12 21.75 -4.68 13.39
CA GLU A 12 23.10 -5.22 13.54
C GLU A 12 24.11 -4.48 12.65
N ARG A 13 25.31 -4.29 13.18
CA ARG A 13 26.48 -3.90 12.40
C ARG A 13 27.33 -5.14 12.15
N VAL A 14 27.25 -5.66 10.93
CA VAL A 14 27.93 -6.91 10.53
C VAL A 14 29.44 -6.71 10.37
N SER A 15 29.84 -5.55 9.83
CA SER A 15 31.26 -5.15 9.68
C SER A 15 31.43 -3.64 9.87
N THR A 16 32.60 -3.09 9.53
CA THR A 16 32.85 -1.65 9.60
C THR A 16 31.92 -0.81 8.74
N ASP A 17 31.44 -1.37 7.62
CA ASP A 17 30.67 -0.69 6.59
C ASP A 17 29.38 -1.43 6.21
N GLU A 18 29.09 -2.59 6.81
CA GLU A 18 27.92 -3.41 6.49
C GLU A 18 26.94 -3.46 7.66
N PHE A 19 25.66 -3.21 7.36
CA PHE A 19 24.57 -3.08 8.32
C PHE A 19 23.39 -3.91 7.89
N THR A 20 22.73 -4.54 8.86
CA THR A 20 21.44 -5.24 8.68
C THR A 20 20.37 -4.54 9.51
N GLY A 21 19.16 -4.49 8.99
CA GLY A 21 18.05 -3.86 9.67
C GLY A 21 16.73 -4.09 8.97
N ASN A 22 15.82 -3.19 9.24
CA ASN A 22 14.54 -3.12 8.52
C ASN A 22 14.28 -1.67 8.09
N ILE A 23 13.48 -1.54 7.03
CA ILE A 23 13.04 -0.25 6.54
C ILE A 23 11.52 -0.20 6.58
N GLN A 24 10.98 0.80 7.31
CA GLN A 24 9.56 1.10 7.36
C GLN A 24 9.26 2.20 6.36
N ILE A 25 8.34 1.93 5.46
CA ILE A 25 7.92 2.86 4.41
C ILE A 25 6.43 3.15 4.59
N SER A 26 6.06 4.41 4.68
CA SER A 26 4.67 4.83 4.70
C SER A 26 4.44 6.02 3.80
N SER A 27 3.27 6.08 3.18
CA SER A 27 2.83 7.24 2.42
C SER A 27 1.35 7.52 2.64
N ARG A 28 0.99 8.80 2.56
CA ARG A 28 -0.38 9.31 2.69
C ARG A 28 -0.63 10.35 1.61
N ARG A 29 -1.85 10.41 1.13
CA ARG A 29 -2.29 11.46 0.21
C ARG A 29 -3.39 12.31 0.84
N PRO A 30 -3.40 13.63 0.61
CA PRO A 30 -4.50 14.46 1.07
C PRO A 30 -5.80 14.07 0.36
N VAL A 31 -6.90 14.06 1.10
CA VAL A 31 -8.25 13.93 0.57
C VAL A 31 -8.75 15.31 0.16
N TYR A 32 -9.34 15.41 -1.02
CA TYR A 32 -9.77 16.67 -1.58
C TYR A 32 -10.81 17.38 -0.67
N HIS A 33 -10.64 18.69 -0.47
CA HIS A 33 -11.45 19.54 0.41
C HIS A 33 -11.50 19.11 1.89
N SER A 34 -10.57 18.28 2.35
CA SER A 34 -10.51 17.77 3.72
C SER A 34 -9.12 18.02 4.33
N SER A 35 -9.04 18.07 5.66
CA SER A 35 -7.77 18.02 6.39
C SER A 35 -7.23 16.59 6.58
N TYR A 36 -7.96 15.58 6.12
CA TYR A 36 -7.60 14.18 6.28
C TYR A 36 -6.59 13.73 5.23
N ASN A 37 -5.57 13.02 5.69
CA ASN A 37 -4.58 12.36 4.83
C ASN A 37 -4.82 10.84 4.82
N SER A 38 -5.33 10.33 3.70
CA SER A 38 -5.64 8.92 3.51
C SER A 38 -4.35 8.10 3.36
N PRO A 39 -4.13 7.04 4.16
CA PRO A 39 -2.99 6.16 4.01
C PRO A 39 -3.00 5.49 2.63
N LEU A 40 -1.89 5.57 1.91
CA LEU A 40 -1.77 4.98 0.58
C LEU A 40 -0.94 3.70 0.58
N PHE A 41 0.13 3.69 1.37
CA PHE A 41 1.05 2.57 1.51
C PHE A 41 1.61 2.54 2.93
N ASN A 42 1.74 1.33 3.50
CA ASN A 42 2.38 1.10 4.79
C ASN A 42 3.01 -0.28 4.77
N HIS A 43 4.35 -0.34 4.76
CA HIS A 43 5.07 -1.58 4.63
C HIS A 43 6.36 -1.57 5.45
N GLN A 44 6.65 -2.68 6.13
CA GLN A 44 7.92 -2.96 6.76
C GLN A 44 8.66 -4.03 5.95
N ASP A 45 9.76 -3.63 5.32
CA ASP A 45 10.67 -4.54 4.63
C ASP A 45 11.78 -4.98 5.60
N LYS A 46 11.87 -6.28 5.83
CA LYS A 46 12.82 -6.89 6.77
C LYS A 46 14.06 -7.47 6.07
N ASP A 47 14.03 -7.58 4.75
CA ASP A 47 15.16 -8.05 3.94
C ASP A 47 16.06 -6.87 3.55
N PHE A 48 16.54 -6.12 4.56
CA PHE A 48 17.30 -4.89 4.35
C PHE A 48 18.71 -5.00 4.93
N THR A 49 19.67 -5.27 4.05
CA THR A 49 21.11 -5.21 4.33
C THR A 49 21.71 -4.17 3.41
N PHE A 50 22.64 -3.35 3.90
CA PHE A 50 23.29 -2.33 3.09
C PHE A 50 24.70 -2.05 3.56
N ARG A 51 25.51 -1.49 2.65
CA ARG A 51 26.82 -0.95 2.95
C ARG A 51 26.79 0.56 2.92
N TYR A 52 27.46 1.17 3.86
CA TYR A 52 27.62 2.62 3.95
C TYR A 52 28.93 2.98 4.65
N VAL A 53 29.69 3.86 4.04
CA VAL A 53 30.90 4.46 4.63
C VAL A 53 30.60 5.94 4.91
N GLN A 54 31.07 6.45 6.02
CA GLN A 54 30.90 7.85 6.39
C GLN A 54 31.35 8.78 5.23
N ASP A 55 30.54 9.81 4.98
CA ASP A 55 30.74 10.81 3.91
C ASP A 55 30.65 10.26 2.47
N GLN A 56 30.18 9.01 2.31
CA GLN A 56 29.92 8.44 0.99
C GLN A 56 28.75 9.19 0.30
N THR A 57 28.95 9.58 -0.95
CA THR A 57 27.87 10.12 -1.79
C THR A 57 26.83 9.06 -2.06
N ILE A 58 25.56 9.38 -1.82
CA ILE A 58 24.43 8.51 -2.09
C ILE A 58 23.85 8.91 -3.45
N GLU A 59 24.23 8.19 -4.50
CA GLU A 59 23.73 8.39 -5.86
C GLU A 59 22.83 7.24 -6.28
N PHE A 60 21.79 7.56 -7.01
CA PHE A 60 20.84 6.58 -7.55
C PHE A 60 20.77 6.70 -9.08
N ASP A 61 20.98 5.57 -9.75
CA ASP A 61 20.73 5.39 -11.18
C ASP A 61 19.92 4.11 -11.39
N GLU A 62 18.76 4.21 -12.02
CA GLU A 62 17.89 3.05 -12.29
C GLU A 62 18.51 2.03 -13.25
N GLY A 63 19.40 2.49 -14.13
CA GLY A 63 20.09 1.67 -15.13
C GLY A 63 21.32 0.95 -14.60
N SER A 64 21.94 1.47 -13.54
CA SER A 64 23.19 0.95 -12.97
C SER A 64 23.12 0.87 -11.46
N ILE A 65 22.65 -0.26 -10.94
CA ILE A 65 22.51 -0.47 -9.49
C ILE A 65 23.86 -0.88 -8.90
N THR A 66 24.45 0.01 -8.10
CA THR A 66 25.74 -0.21 -7.44
C THR A 66 25.62 -0.44 -5.93
N SER A 67 24.50 -0.10 -5.33
CA SER A 67 24.26 -0.17 -3.88
C SER A 67 22.85 -0.64 -3.57
N ASN A 68 22.71 -1.58 -2.62
CA ASN A 68 21.40 -2.01 -2.16
C ASN A 68 20.64 -0.90 -1.43
N LEU A 69 21.33 -0.01 -0.72
CA LEU A 69 20.71 1.14 -0.06
C LEU A 69 19.96 2.02 -1.07
N THR A 70 20.65 2.43 -2.14
CA THR A 70 20.06 3.31 -3.16
C THR A 70 19.01 2.59 -4.00
N ALA A 71 19.21 1.29 -4.30
CA ALA A 71 18.23 0.46 -4.98
C ALA A 71 16.91 0.39 -4.21
N VAL A 72 16.95 0.11 -2.91
CA VAL A 72 15.77 0.00 -2.07
C VAL A 72 15.04 1.34 -1.95
N LEU A 73 15.78 2.43 -1.73
CA LEU A 73 15.19 3.77 -1.64
C LEU A 73 14.54 4.20 -2.97
N GLY A 74 15.23 4.03 -4.09
CA GLY A 74 14.71 4.35 -5.43
C GLY A 74 13.52 3.49 -5.81
N TYR A 75 13.57 2.19 -5.51
CA TYR A 75 12.48 1.26 -5.72
C TYR A 75 11.20 1.72 -4.99
N TYR A 76 11.28 1.97 -3.67
CA TYR A 76 10.10 2.40 -2.91
C TYR A 76 9.63 3.81 -3.27
N ALA A 77 10.52 4.71 -3.69
CA ALA A 77 10.13 6.01 -4.24
C ALA A 77 9.22 5.82 -5.48
N TYR A 78 9.61 4.93 -6.42
CA TYR A 78 8.76 4.63 -7.58
C TYR A 78 7.45 3.92 -7.22
N ILE A 79 7.46 3.00 -6.23
CA ILE A 79 6.23 2.38 -5.73
C ILE A 79 5.26 3.45 -5.18
N ILE A 80 5.74 4.35 -4.32
CA ILE A 80 4.93 5.42 -3.71
C ILE A 80 4.35 6.34 -4.79
N ILE A 81 5.19 6.82 -5.71
CA ILE A 81 4.74 7.70 -6.79
C ILE A 81 3.73 6.96 -7.69
N GLY A 82 3.99 5.71 -8.03
CA GLY A 82 3.08 4.90 -8.83
C GLY A 82 1.70 4.72 -8.18
N LEU A 83 1.66 4.42 -6.89
CA LEU A 83 0.40 4.29 -6.14
C LEU A 83 -0.34 5.64 -6.04
N ASP A 84 0.40 6.75 -5.86
CA ASP A 84 -0.19 8.08 -5.88
C ASP A 84 -0.87 8.37 -7.22
N TYR A 85 -0.21 8.12 -8.34
CA TYR A 85 -0.80 8.29 -9.67
C TYR A 85 -1.99 7.36 -9.92
N ASP A 86 -1.94 6.09 -9.48
CA ASP A 86 -3.08 5.17 -9.55
C ASP A 86 -4.27 5.68 -8.72
N SER A 87 -4.02 6.41 -7.63
CA SER A 87 -5.08 6.98 -6.80
C SER A 87 -5.79 8.18 -7.44
N PHE A 88 -5.24 8.75 -8.52
CA PHE A 88 -5.81 9.90 -9.26
C PHE A 88 -6.33 9.52 -10.64
N SER A 89 -5.77 8.51 -11.28
CA SER A 89 -6.08 8.14 -12.66
C SER A 89 -5.98 6.62 -12.86
N PRO A 90 -6.91 5.99 -13.61
CA PRO A 90 -6.83 4.56 -13.88
C PRO A 90 -5.49 4.17 -14.50
N LEU A 91 -4.77 3.27 -13.83
CA LEU A 91 -3.44 2.78 -14.25
C LEU A 91 -2.38 3.88 -14.45
N GLY A 92 -2.58 5.07 -13.85
CA GLY A 92 -1.68 6.21 -13.98
C GLY A 92 -0.26 5.95 -13.45
N GLY A 93 -0.12 5.03 -12.51
CA GLY A 93 1.16 4.62 -11.92
C GLY A 93 2.04 3.73 -12.80
N THR A 94 1.53 3.21 -13.94
CA THR A 94 2.26 2.25 -14.78
C THR A 94 3.68 2.69 -15.15
N PRO A 95 3.97 3.94 -15.56
CA PRO A 95 5.33 4.35 -15.89
C PRO A 95 6.30 4.21 -14.70
N TYR A 96 5.83 4.49 -13.50
CA TYR A 96 6.64 4.41 -12.28
C TYR A 96 6.83 2.96 -11.82
N PHE A 97 5.81 2.12 -11.94
CA PHE A 97 5.95 0.69 -11.67
C PHE A 97 6.90 0.01 -12.66
N THR A 98 6.92 0.42 -13.92
CA THR A 98 7.92 -0.07 -14.89
C THR A 98 9.33 0.31 -14.46
N LYS A 99 9.55 1.52 -13.94
CA LYS A 99 10.85 1.93 -13.39
C LYS A 99 11.21 1.13 -12.14
N ALA A 100 10.27 0.90 -11.23
CA ALA A 100 10.49 0.03 -10.06
C ALA A 100 10.85 -1.40 -10.49
N GLN A 101 10.24 -1.93 -11.55
CA GLN A 101 10.58 -3.24 -12.11
C GLN A 101 12.00 -3.26 -12.68
N THR A 102 12.41 -2.20 -13.38
CA THR A 102 13.79 -2.05 -13.88
C THR A 102 14.79 -2.10 -12.72
N VAL A 103 14.54 -1.35 -11.65
CA VAL A 103 15.38 -1.40 -10.43
C VAL A 103 15.40 -2.82 -9.85
N ALA A 104 14.25 -3.46 -9.68
CA ALA A 104 14.17 -4.81 -9.12
C ALA A 104 14.92 -5.83 -9.96
N ASN A 105 14.83 -5.76 -11.30
CA ASN A 105 15.52 -6.64 -12.21
C ASN A 105 17.06 -6.47 -12.14
N ASN A 106 17.52 -5.23 -12.13
CA ASN A 106 18.95 -4.91 -12.04
C ASN A 106 19.54 -5.30 -10.68
N ALA A 107 18.77 -5.11 -9.60
CA ALA A 107 19.17 -5.46 -8.24
C ALA A 107 19.24 -6.97 -7.98
N GLN A 108 18.68 -7.85 -8.84
CA GLN A 108 18.83 -9.30 -8.72
C GLN A 108 20.30 -9.77 -8.83
N ASN A 109 21.17 -8.93 -9.41
CA ASN A 109 22.60 -9.22 -9.51
C ASN A 109 23.36 -8.92 -8.21
N LEU A 110 22.73 -8.19 -7.27
CA LEU A 110 23.31 -7.94 -5.96
C LEU A 110 23.27 -9.20 -5.09
N PRO A 111 24.19 -9.35 -4.13
CA PRO A 111 24.16 -10.43 -3.16
C PRO A 111 23.02 -10.28 -2.14
N ASP A 112 22.44 -9.09 -2.06
CA ASP A 112 21.44 -8.72 -1.07
C ASP A 112 20.07 -9.38 -1.33
N ARG A 113 19.35 -9.65 -0.24
CA ARG A 113 18.04 -10.32 -0.29
C ARG A 113 16.89 -9.38 -0.62
N GLY A 114 15.75 -9.99 -0.97
CA GLY A 114 14.50 -9.30 -1.19
C GLY A 114 14.20 -8.99 -2.66
N TRP A 115 15.09 -9.35 -3.59
CA TRP A 115 14.95 -9.05 -5.02
C TRP A 115 14.57 -10.26 -5.88
N LYS A 116 14.67 -11.49 -5.35
CA LYS A 116 14.46 -12.72 -6.12
C LYS A 116 13.20 -13.46 -5.68
N ALA A 117 12.47 -14.02 -6.63
CA ALA A 117 11.18 -14.68 -6.41
C ALA A 117 11.22 -15.81 -5.37
N PHE A 118 12.34 -16.55 -5.31
CA PHE A 118 12.47 -17.74 -4.46
C PHE A 118 12.86 -17.43 -3.00
N GLU A 119 13.23 -16.21 -2.69
CA GLU A 119 13.73 -15.84 -1.35
C GLU A 119 12.59 -15.70 -0.33
N ASN A 120 11.48 -15.09 -0.74
CA ASN A 120 10.32 -14.82 0.12
C ASN A 120 9.11 -14.48 -0.76
N SER A 121 7.92 -14.91 -0.37
CA SER A 121 6.66 -14.58 -1.08
C SER A 121 6.16 -13.14 -0.85
N ARG A 122 6.81 -12.38 0.04
CA ARG A 122 6.42 -11.01 0.43
C ARG A 122 7.61 -10.06 0.37
N ASN A 123 8.33 -10.08 -0.73
CA ASN A 123 9.49 -9.22 -0.96
C ASN A 123 9.23 -8.22 -2.10
N ARG A 124 10.24 -7.41 -2.42
CA ARG A 124 10.20 -6.38 -3.47
C ARG A 124 9.87 -6.96 -4.84
N TYR A 125 10.40 -8.17 -5.17
CA TYR A 125 10.07 -8.85 -6.40
C TYR A 125 8.54 -9.08 -6.54
N TRP A 126 7.90 -9.65 -5.55
CA TRP A 126 6.47 -9.97 -5.63
C TRP A 126 5.57 -8.74 -5.57
N LEU A 127 6.00 -7.67 -4.88
CA LEU A 127 5.23 -6.43 -4.87
C LEU A 127 5.11 -5.85 -6.28
N ILE A 128 6.22 -5.71 -7.00
CA ILE A 128 6.19 -5.14 -8.34
C ILE A 128 5.58 -6.08 -9.37
N GLU A 129 5.78 -7.40 -9.26
CA GLU A 129 5.12 -8.40 -10.08
C GLU A 129 3.59 -8.31 -9.93
N ASN A 130 3.08 -8.18 -8.72
CA ASN A 130 1.64 -8.03 -8.50
C ASN A 130 1.12 -6.71 -9.10
N LEU A 131 1.83 -5.60 -8.94
CA LEU A 131 1.41 -4.29 -9.46
C LEU A 131 1.33 -4.23 -10.99
N LEU A 132 2.17 -4.98 -11.70
CA LEU A 132 2.20 -4.99 -13.16
C LEU A 132 1.43 -6.16 -13.79
N ASN A 133 1.10 -7.20 -13.03
CA ASN A 133 0.38 -8.35 -13.55
C ASN A 133 -1.09 -8.03 -13.81
N ILE A 134 -1.57 -8.38 -15.00
CA ILE A 134 -2.94 -8.11 -15.45
C ILE A 134 -4.01 -8.72 -14.52
N SER A 135 -3.71 -9.83 -13.85
CA SER A 135 -4.61 -10.45 -12.88
C SER A 135 -4.88 -9.57 -11.66
N PHE A 136 -4.00 -8.61 -11.36
CA PHE A 136 -4.16 -7.65 -10.29
C PHE A 136 -4.66 -6.27 -10.76
N ARG A 137 -5.03 -6.13 -12.03
CA ARG A 137 -5.61 -4.88 -12.53
C ARG A 137 -6.77 -4.38 -11.67
N PRO A 138 -7.71 -5.23 -11.20
CA PRO A 138 -8.80 -4.75 -10.34
C PRO A 138 -8.30 -4.12 -9.02
N MET A 139 -7.16 -4.54 -8.48
CA MET A 139 -6.56 -3.85 -7.33
C MET A 139 -6.16 -2.40 -7.66
N ARG A 140 -5.58 -2.19 -8.84
CA ARG A 140 -5.18 -0.85 -9.29
C ARG A 140 -6.40 0.02 -9.61
N ASP A 141 -7.45 -0.58 -10.18
CA ASP A 141 -8.73 0.10 -10.39
C ASP A 141 -9.36 0.52 -9.04
N VAL A 142 -9.18 -0.29 -7.98
CA VAL A 142 -9.61 0.07 -6.62
C VAL A 142 -8.82 1.25 -6.06
N PHE A 143 -7.52 1.36 -6.30
CA PHE A 143 -6.79 2.56 -5.87
C PHE A 143 -7.42 3.84 -6.43
N TYR A 144 -7.83 3.84 -7.69
CA TYR A 144 -8.52 4.97 -8.31
C TYR A 144 -9.93 5.18 -7.74
N SER A 145 -10.77 4.15 -7.77
CA SER A 145 -12.18 4.28 -7.38
C SER A 145 -12.34 4.62 -5.90
N TYR A 146 -11.59 3.95 -5.04
CA TYR A 146 -11.61 4.20 -3.59
C TYR A 146 -11.21 5.64 -3.25
N HIS A 147 -10.10 6.14 -3.84
CA HIS A 147 -9.58 7.46 -3.50
C HIS A 147 -10.27 8.58 -4.29
N ARG A 148 -10.17 8.53 -5.62
CA ARG A 148 -10.64 9.65 -6.46
C ARG A 148 -12.14 9.75 -6.56
N LEU A 149 -12.82 8.61 -6.71
CA LEU A 149 -14.28 8.57 -6.86
C LEU A 149 -15.01 8.43 -5.52
N GLY A 150 -14.34 7.87 -4.50
CA GLY A 150 -14.86 7.72 -3.14
C GLY A 150 -14.36 8.83 -2.22
N MET A 151 -13.18 8.67 -1.60
CA MET A 151 -12.67 9.55 -0.54
C MET A 151 -12.69 11.04 -0.91
N ASP A 152 -12.26 11.41 -2.12
CA ASP A 152 -12.24 12.80 -2.58
C ASP A 152 -13.64 13.42 -2.76
N LYS A 153 -14.71 12.63 -2.61
CA LYS A 153 -16.10 13.06 -2.73
C LYS A 153 -16.85 13.10 -1.40
N PHE A 154 -16.21 12.73 -0.29
CA PHE A 154 -16.87 12.67 1.02
C PHE A 154 -17.44 14.01 1.49
N GLU A 155 -16.76 15.12 1.23
CA GLU A 155 -17.25 16.47 1.58
C GLU A 155 -18.40 16.93 0.66
N GLU A 156 -18.48 16.41 -0.57
CA GLU A 156 -19.53 16.76 -1.51
C GLU A 156 -20.83 15.98 -1.23
N ASN A 157 -20.73 14.65 -1.07
CA ASN A 157 -21.85 13.75 -0.80
C ASN A 157 -21.34 12.48 -0.11
N PHE A 158 -21.34 12.47 1.20
CA PHE A 158 -20.81 11.36 1.99
C PHE A 158 -21.52 10.00 1.74
N PRO A 159 -22.88 9.91 1.66
CA PRO A 159 -23.54 8.63 1.38
C PRO A 159 -23.15 8.03 0.03
N ASP A 160 -23.17 8.81 -1.04
CA ASP A 160 -22.84 8.33 -2.38
C ASP A 160 -21.35 7.97 -2.49
N ALA A 161 -20.48 8.78 -1.92
CA ALA A 161 -19.06 8.52 -1.87
C ALA A 161 -18.73 7.23 -1.08
N ARG A 162 -19.40 7.00 0.05
CA ARG A 162 -19.27 5.74 0.81
C ARG A 162 -19.77 4.54 0.00
N ALA A 163 -20.86 4.69 -0.76
CA ALA A 163 -21.33 3.63 -1.65
C ALA A 163 -20.27 3.25 -2.70
N VAL A 164 -19.57 4.23 -3.28
CA VAL A 164 -18.45 3.99 -4.21
C VAL A 164 -17.31 3.24 -3.51
N VAL A 165 -16.95 3.63 -2.29
CA VAL A 165 -15.94 2.91 -1.48
C VAL A 165 -16.39 1.47 -1.23
N THR A 166 -17.68 1.24 -0.90
CA THR A 166 -18.26 -0.09 -0.69
C THR A 166 -18.10 -0.97 -1.92
N GLU A 167 -18.50 -0.48 -3.09
CA GLU A 167 -18.38 -1.24 -4.34
C GLU A 167 -16.92 -1.51 -4.73
N SER A 168 -16.03 -0.55 -4.48
CA SER A 168 -14.57 -0.75 -4.66
C SER A 168 -14.06 -1.90 -3.80
N LEU A 169 -14.41 -1.96 -2.52
CA LEU A 169 -14.01 -3.03 -1.61
C LEU A 169 -14.63 -4.38 -2.02
N LYS A 170 -15.91 -4.41 -2.43
CA LYS A 170 -16.57 -5.63 -2.91
C LYS A 170 -15.89 -6.21 -4.14
N SER A 171 -15.38 -5.37 -5.03
CA SER A 171 -14.69 -5.82 -6.26
C SER A 171 -13.41 -6.63 -5.96
N LEU A 172 -12.79 -6.42 -4.78
CA LEU A 172 -11.62 -7.16 -4.33
C LEU A 172 -11.89 -8.65 -4.06
N ARG A 173 -13.17 -9.06 -3.90
CA ARG A 173 -13.52 -10.49 -3.74
C ARG A 173 -13.04 -11.34 -4.90
N LYS A 174 -13.14 -10.81 -6.13
CA LYS A 174 -12.67 -11.54 -7.31
C LYS A 174 -11.14 -11.72 -7.26
N VAL A 175 -10.40 -10.67 -6.92
CA VAL A 175 -8.94 -10.76 -6.78
C VAL A 175 -8.57 -11.78 -5.69
N TYR A 176 -9.29 -11.77 -4.56
CA TYR A 176 -9.05 -12.73 -3.48
C TYR A 176 -9.31 -14.18 -3.93
N GLN A 177 -10.38 -14.43 -4.70
CA GLN A 177 -10.70 -15.76 -5.24
C GLN A 177 -9.62 -16.27 -6.19
N ASP A 178 -9.14 -15.40 -7.08
CA ASP A 178 -8.15 -15.76 -8.10
C ASP A 178 -6.72 -15.84 -7.52
N LYS A 179 -6.39 -15.00 -6.55
CA LYS A 179 -5.06 -14.83 -5.95
C LYS A 179 -5.15 -14.62 -4.43
N PRO A 180 -5.58 -15.63 -3.66
CA PRO A 180 -5.68 -15.52 -2.21
C PRO A 180 -4.30 -15.23 -1.60
N ASN A 181 -4.29 -14.43 -0.52
CA ASN A 181 -3.08 -14.08 0.23
C ASN A 181 -1.98 -13.37 -0.58
N SER A 182 -2.33 -12.73 -1.70
CA SER A 182 -1.35 -11.95 -2.46
C SER A 182 -0.74 -10.82 -1.64
N PHE A 183 0.53 -10.53 -1.90
CA PHE A 183 1.25 -9.50 -1.17
C PHE A 183 0.64 -8.10 -1.39
N LEU A 184 0.22 -7.77 -2.61
CA LEU A 184 -0.42 -6.49 -2.90
C LEU A 184 -1.72 -6.29 -2.12
N MET A 185 -2.57 -7.34 -2.01
CA MET A 185 -3.81 -7.25 -1.23
C MET A 185 -3.53 -7.04 0.26
N GLN A 186 -2.56 -7.77 0.81
CA GLN A 186 -2.14 -7.58 2.21
C GLN A 186 -1.59 -6.16 2.46
N SER A 187 -0.78 -5.64 1.53
CA SER A 187 -0.25 -4.28 1.61
C SER A 187 -1.35 -3.22 1.60
N PHE A 188 -2.39 -3.42 0.78
CA PHE A 188 -3.55 -2.55 0.75
C PHE A 188 -4.26 -2.52 2.10
N PHE A 189 -4.63 -3.67 2.66
CA PHE A 189 -5.33 -3.73 3.94
C PHE A 189 -4.47 -3.31 5.13
N THR A 190 -3.15 -3.52 5.08
CA THR A 190 -2.22 -2.97 6.09
C THR A 190 -2.30 -1.45 6.17
N ALA A 191 -2.51 -0.78 5.03
CA ALA A 191 -2.68 0.67 5.00
C ALA A 191 -4.12 1.11 5.33
N LYS A 192 -5.14 0.31 4.94
CA LYS A 192 -6.54 0.74 4.87
C LYS A 192 -7.46 0.24 5.97
N ALA A 193 -7.11 -0.82 6.69
CA ALA A 193 -8.04 -1.46 7.62
C ALA A 193 -8.63 -0.48 8.65
N ASP A 194 -7.82 0.38 9.25
CA ASP A 194 -8.28 1.35 10.25
C ASP A 194 -9.13 2.47 9.61
N GLU A 195 -8.75 2.94 8.41
CA GLU A 195 -9.55 3.92 7.64
C GLU A 195 -10.93 3.34 7.30
N ILE A 196 -10.98 2.09 6.83
CA ILE A 196 -12.23 1.39 6.52
C ILE A 196 -13.11 1.30 7.77
N VAL A 197 -12.57 0.88 8.91
CA VAL A 197 -13.33 0.84 10.17
C VAL A 197 -13.94 2.21 10.47
N ASN A 198 -13.16 3.27 10.37
CA ASN A 198 -13.63 4.63 10.65
C ASN A 198 -14.75 5.08 9.70
N ILE A 199 -14.64 4.79 8.40
CA ILE A 199 -15.66 5.12 7.39
C ILE A 199 -17.01 4.46 7.72
N TYR A 200 -16.98 3.20 8.20
CA TYR A 200 -18.19 2.42 8.42
C TYR A 200 -18.72 2.44 9.86
N THR A 201 -18.01 3.04 10.80
CA THR A 201 -18.47 3.20 12.18
C THR A 201 -19.87 3.85 12.26
N ALA A 202 -20.10 4.91 11.47
CA ALA A 202 -21.38 5.62 11.39
C ALA A 202 -22.29 5.16 10.24
N ALA A 203 -22.00 4.03 9.57
CA ALA A 203 -22.80 3.50 8.47
C ALA A 203 -24.13 2.91 8.98
N LEU A 204 -25.11 2.76 8.08
CA LEU A 204 -26.38 2.12 8.39
C LEU A 204 -26.18 0.64 8.74
N PRO A 205 -27.02 0.05 9.63
CA PRO A 205 -26.90 -1.36 10.00
C PRO A 205 -26.88 -2.33 8.82
N ALA A 206 -27.66 -2.04 7.77
CA ALA A 206 -27.69 -2.87 6.56
C ALA A 206 -26.35 -2.85 5.82
N GLU A 207 -25.72 -1.67 5.66
CA GLU A 207 -24.40 -1.54 5.04
C GLU A 207 -23.31 -2.29 5.83
N LYS A 208 -23.34 -2.15 7.17
CA LYS A 208 -22.42 -2.86 8.05
C LYS A 208 -22.56 -4.38 7.92
N SER A 209 -23.80 -4.88 7.97
CA SER A 209 -24.10 -6.31 7.88
C SER A 209 -23.71 -6.92 6.53
N GLU A 210 -23.78 -6.14 5.46
CA GLU A 210 -23.35 -6.57 4.12
C GLU A 210 -21.83 -6.58 3.99
N LEU A 211 -21.14 -5.52 4.44
CA LEU A 211 -19.72 -5.33 4.15
C LEU A 211 -18.80 -6.13 5.09
N VAL A 212 -19.12 -6.23 6.38
CA VAL A 212 -18.21 -6.86 7.36
C VAL A 212 -17.87 -8.31 7.04
N PRO A 213 -18.83 -9.17 6.60
CA PRO A 213 -18.50 -10.54 6.18
C PRO A 213 -17.54 -10.57 4.98
N ILE A 214 -17.70 -9.62 4.05
CA ILE A 214 -16.84 -9.52 2.87
C ILE A 214 -15.42 -9.13 3.28
N LEU A 215 -15.26 -8.09 4.10
CA LEU A 215 -13.96 -7.67 4.63
C LEU A 215 -13.26 -8.79 5.39
N SER A 216 -14.00 -9.51 6.24
CA SER A 216 -13.46 -10.64 7.01
C SER A 216 -13.01 -11.81 6.11
N GLN A 217 -13.64 -11.98 4.95
CA GLN A 217 -13.25 -12.96 3.95
C GLN A 217 -11.97 -12.56 3.22
N ILE A 218 -11.90 -11.33 2.73
CA ILE A 218 -10.80 -10.86 1.85
C ILE A 218 -9.56 -10.39 2.62
N ASP A 219 -9.73 -10.05 3.90
CA ASP A 219 -8.66 -9.67 4.82
C ASP A 219 -8.87 -10.33 6.21
N PRO A 220 -8.68 -11.64 6.30
CA PRO A 220 -8.92 -12.38 7.55
C PRO A 220 -8.04 -11.93 8.71
N ALA A 221 -6.88 -11.34 8.46
CA ALA A 221 -5.97 -10.84 9.48
C ALA A 221 -6.57 -9.70 10.32
N ASN A 222 -7.49 -8.91 9.75
CA ASN A 222 -8.14 -7.79 10.42
C ASN A 222 -9.61 -8.06 10.79
N THR A 223 -10.07 -9.33 10.76
CA THR A 223 -11.46 -9.71 11.07
C THR A 223 -11.96 -9.09 12.38
N LEU A 224 -11.17 -9.15 13.45
CA LEU A 224 -11.55 -8.58 14.75
C LEU A 224 -11.75 -7.06 14.70
N LYS A 225 -10.95 -6.35 13.92
CA LYS A 225 -11.16 -4.92 13.68
C LYS A 225 -12.48 -4.66 12.97
N TYR A 226 -12.80 -5.42 11.91
CA TYR A 226 -14.04 -5.24 11.16
C TYR A 226 -15.29 -5.56 11.97
N GLN A 227 -15.21 -6.51 12.89
CA GLN A 227 -16.33 -6.81 13.81
C GLN A 227 -16.70 -5.63 14.71
N THR A 228 -15.76 -4.73 15.03
CA THR A 228 -16.07 -3.50 15.79
C THR A 228 -17.03 -2.56 15.04
N ILE A 229 -17.10 -2.64 13.72
CA ILE A 229 -18.04 -1.89 12.88
C ILE A 229 -19.49 -2.26 13.26
N LEU A 230 -19.75 -3.55 13.49
CA LEU A 230 -21.11 -4.03 13.83
C LEU A 230 -21.56 -3.57 15.22
N SER A 231 -20.65 -3.50 16.19
CA SER A 231 -20.96 -3.07 17.56
C SER A 231 -21.01 -1.55 17.76
N ALA A 232 -20.48 -0.77 16.80
CA ALA A 232 -20.52 0.67 16.87
C ALA A 232 -21.97 1.17 16.73
N SER A 233 -22.48 1.89 17.73
CA SER A 233 -23.78 2.53 17.66
C SER A 233 -23.77 3.59 16.56
N THR A 234 -24.80 3.59 15.72
CA THR A 234 -25.10 4.76 14.88
C THR A 234 -25.49 5.88 15.81
N LEU A 235 -24.63 6.87 16.01
CA LEU A 235 -25.04 8.10 16.69
C LEU A 235 -26.18 8.71 15.87
N PRO A 236 -27.33 9.01 16.47
CA PRO A 236 -28.37 9.75 15.78
C PRO A 236 -27.74 11.09 15.34
N GLY A 237 -27.81 11.35 14.05
CA GLY A 237 -27.25 12.56 13.47
C GLY A 237 -27.64 13.77 14.27
N GLY A 238 -26.66 14.45 14.86
CA GLY A 238 -26.85 15.78 15.46
C GLY A 238 -27.29 16.74 14.37
N GLY A 239 -28.59 16.86 14.20
CA GLY A 239 -29.14 17.99 13.46
C GLY A 239 -28.86 19.26 14.25
N LYS A 240 -28.09 20.15 13.66
CA LYS A 240 -28.29 21.61 13.72
C LYS A 240 -27.50 22.25 12.59
#